data_e7f64baf49874e849258d8eb485ca1ee
#
_entry.id   e7f64baf49874e849258d8eb485ca1ee
#
_cell.length_a   1.000
_cell.length_b   1.000
_cell.length_c   1.000
_cell.angle_alpha   90.00
_cell.angle_beta   90.00
_cell.angle_gamma   90.00
#
_symmetry.space_group_name_H-M   'P 1'
#
loop_
_entity.id
_entity.type
_entity.pdbx_description
1 polymer ?
#
loop_
_entity_poly.entity_id
_entity_poly.type
_entity_poly.pdbx_seq_one_letter_code
_entity_poly.pdbx_strand_id
1 'polypeptide(L)'
;MEDEKIEALVQWLNENGNEVTADDIIDDGYGHYRVNGAEYAVYTDDEADEEFKRSEEELIDDLGVEGFSDWFQTWVLDNAIDSSWFESALEEEADYLAGEFLNESNWEFGNRLVEECYNNDLISDEDFEIGEDGEPDHERCTVDEWDLQDRYKTWYVEQEDAVEWYKMNFGDEDFRDVVKEHNLLDVDTIVEQIKMNDGRGGALAYYDGVENETEYNGEWYYIYRTN
;
A
#
# COMPACT_ATOMS: atom_id res chain seq x y z
N MET A 1 6.70 28.23 -21.14
CA MET A 1 6.92 26.83 -20.74
C MET A 1 7.28 25.91 -21.92
N GLU A 2 6.46 25.74 -22.98
CA GLU A 2 6.87 24.89 -24.12
C GLU A 2 8.12 25.39 -24.84
N ASP A 3 8.21 26.70 -25.11
CA ASP A 3 9.41 27.29 -25.70
C ASP A 3 10.67 27.09 -24.83
N GLU A 4 10.55 27.09 -23.51
CA GLU A 4 11.68 26.91 -22.60
C GLU A 4 12.14 25.44 -22.55
N LYS A 5 11.25 24.47 -22.71
CA LYS A 5 11.61 23.04 -22.84
C LYS A 5 12.40 22.79 -24.13
N ILE A 6 11.98 23.41 -25.22
CA ILE A 6 12.71 23.33 -26.48
C ILE A 6 14.11 23.89 -26.32
N GLU A 7 14.26 25.07 -25.74
CA GLU A 7 15.56 25.69 -25.51
C GLU A 7 16.44 24.90 -24.54
N ALA A 8 15.84 24.28 -23.48
CA ALA A 8 16.55 23.38 -22.58
C ALA A 8 17.06 22.14 -23.32
N LEU A 9 16.24 21.53 -24.20
CA LEU A 9 16.63 20.39 -25.02
C LEU A 9 17.77 20.77 -25.99
N VAL A 10 17.67 21.93 -26.65
CA VAL A 10 18.72 22.47 -27.55
C VAL A 10 20.02 22.65 -26.77
N GLN A 11 19.98 23.27 -25.60
CA GLN A 11 21.14 23.46 -24.75
C GLN A 11 21.81 22.13 -24.45
N TRP A 12 21.02 21.17 -23.87
CA TRP A 12 21.53 19.86 -23.50
C TRP A 12 22.12 19.09 -24.67
N LEU A 13 21.46 19.07 -25.83
CA LEU A 13 21.95 18.42 -27.04
C LEU A 13 23.31 19.02 -27.51
N ASN A 14 23.43 20.34 -27.48
CA ASN A 14 24.66 21.03 -27.90
C ASN A 14 25.80 20.79 -26.90
N GLU A 15 25.53 20.75 -25.61
CA GLU A 15 26.51 20.37 -24.57
C GLU A 15 27.01 18.92 -24.76
N ASN A 16 26.15 18.05 -25.31
CA ASN A 16 26.48 16.66 -25.62
C ASN A 16 27.01 16.42 -27.06
N GLY A 17 27.46 17.49 -27.73
CA GLY A 17 28.18 17.40 -28.98
C GLY A 17 27.33 17.37 -30.26
N ASN A 18 26.05 17.71 -30.15
CA ASN A 18 25.19 17.94 -31.30
C ASN A 18 25.32 19.43 -31.73
N GLU A 19 24.93 19.71 -32.95
CA GLU A 19 24.84 21.08 -33.47
C GLU A 19 23.40 21.29 -33.94
N VAL A 20 22.51 21.69 -32.99
CA VAL A 20 21.08 21.87 -33.25
C VAL A 20 20.59 23.25 -32.79
N THR A 21 19.56 23.72 -33.44
CA THR A 21 18.84 24.97 -33.12
C THR A 21 17.36 24.62 -32.78
N ALA A 22 16.61 25.57 -32.25
CA ALA A 22 15.17 25.38 -31.99
C ALA A 22 14.38 25.07 -33.29
N ASP A 23 14.82 25.57 -34.45
CA ASP A 23 14.18 25.28 -35.72
C ASP A 23 14.34 23.81 -36.18
N ASP A 24 15.28 23.07 -35.61
CA ASP A 24 15.51 21.65 -35.90
C ASP A 24 14.65 20.72 -35.05
N ILE A 25 13.98 21.26 -34.02
CA ILE A 25 13.12 20.53 -33.11
C ILE A 25 11.69 20.48 -33.67
N ILE A 26 11.13 19.31 -33.74
CA ILE A 26 9.71 19.09 -34.04
C ILE A 26 8.98 18.83 -32.72
N ASP A 27 8.08 19.72 -32.38
CA ASP A 27 7.21 19.57 -31.21
C ASP A 27 6.03 18.65 -31.56
N ASP A 28 5.94 17.50 -30.89
CA ASP A 28 4.86 16.54 -31.06
C ASP A 28 3.75 16.75 -29.98
N GLY A 29 3.94 17.73 -29.09
CA GLY A 29 3.03 18.07 -27.98
C GLY A 29 3.30 17.29 -26.69
N TYR A 30 2.74 17.79 -25.59
CA TYR A 30 2.84 17.17 -24.26
C TYR A 30 4.27 16.90 -23.76
N GLY A 31 5.23 17.79 -24.15
CA GLY A 31 6.63 17.64 -23.75
C GLY A 31 7.42 16.62 -24.58
N HIS A 32 6.87 16.11 -25.68
CA HIS A 32 7.56 15.21 -26.60
C HIS A 32 8.09 15.93 -27.83
N TYR A 33 9.33 15.64 -28.17
CA TYR A 33 10.08 16.35 -29.22
C TYR A 33 10.87 15.39 -30.11
N ARG A 34 10.96 15.69 -31.41
CA ARG A 34 11.81 14.94 -32.32
C ARG A 34 12.92 15.84 -32.91
N VAL A 35 14.12 15.28 -32.95
CA VAL A 35 15.28 15.92 -33.55
C VAL A 35 16.21 14.87 -34.15
N ASN A 36 16.62 15.06 -35.43
CA ASN A 36 17.56 14.18 -36.13
C ASN A 36 17.16 12.67 -36.09
N GLY A 37 15.86 12.38 -36.00
CA GLY A 37 15.33 11.00 -35.94
C GLY A 37 15.35 10.36 -34.57
N ALA A 38 15.79 11.06 -33.54
CA ALA A 38 15.62 10.67 -32.14
C ALA A 38 14.39 11.35 -31.53
N GLU A 39 13.78 10.70 -30.56
CA GLU A 39 12.64 11.22 -29.82
C GLU A 39 13.02 11.42 -28.34
N TYR A 40 12.55 12.52 -27.79
CA TYR A 40 12.84 12.94 -26.42
C TYR A 40 11.57 13.39 -25.72
N ALA A 41 11.46 13.09 -24.45
CA ALA A 41 10.51 13.73 -23.54
C ALA A 41 11.28 14.73 -22.65
N VAL A 42 10.71 15.92 -22.44
CA VAL A 42 11.30 16.98 -21.62
C VAL A 42 10.27 17.48 -20.62
N TYR A 43 10.59 17.35 -19.35
CA TYR A 43 9.70 17.66 -18.25
C TYR A 43 10.38 18.56 -17.21
N THR A 44 9.60 19.35 -16.49
CA THR A 44 10.01 19.87 -15.18
C THR A 44 10.02 18.73 -14.16
N ASP A 45 10.51 18.97 -12.93
CA ASP A 45 10.57 17.93 -11.91
C ASP A 45 9.17 17.40 -11.56
N ASP A 46 8.21 18.32 -11.34
CA ASP A 46 6.83 17.96 -11.02
C ASP A 46 6.17 17.16 -12.17
N GLU A 47 6.37 17.60 -13.43
CA GLU A 47 5.82 16.89 -14.59
C GLU A 47 6.45 15.51 -14.79
N ALA A 48 7.75 15.36 -14.52
CA ALA A 48 8.44 14.07 -14.60
C ALA A 48 7.91 13.10 -13.52
N ASP A 49 7.63 13.60 -12.33
CA ASP A 49 7.04 12.81 -11.25
C ASP A 49 5.60 12.38 -11.58
N GLU A 50 4.78 13.29 -12.11
CA GLU A 50 3.42 12.97 -12.54
C GLU A 50 3.39 11.94 -13.67
N GLU A 51 4.25 12.09 -14.67
CA GLU A 51 4.33 11.16 -15.80
C GLU A 51 4.86 9.79 -15.38
N PHE A 52 5.88 9.76 -14.51
CA PHE A 52 6.40 8.53 -13.92
C PHE A 52 5.30 7.80 -13.15
N LYS A 53 4.61 8.50 -12.25
CA LYS A 53 3.52 7.93 -11.47
C LYS A 53 2.45 7.32 -12.39
N ARG A 54 2.01 8.06 -13.39
CA ARG A 54 1.03 7.61 -14.36
C ARG A 54 1.47 6.35 -15.12
N SER A 55 2.72 6.32 -15.57
CA SER A 55 3.28 5.17 -16.30
C SER A 55 3.33 3.91 -15.44
N GLU A 56 3.75 4.05 -14.18
CA GLU A 56 3.83 2.91 -13.27
C GLU A 56 2.45 2.44 -12.80
N GLU A 57 1.49 3.36 -12.57
CA GLU A 57 0.10 3.00 -12.27
C GLU A 57 -0.54 2.21 -13.41
N GLU A 58 -0.35 2.63 -14.67
CA GLU A 58 -0.82 1.90 -15.85
C GLU A 58 -0.19 0.50 -15.95
N LEU A 59 1.11 0.38 -15.64
CA LEU A 59 1.82 -0.90 -15.65
C LEU A 59 1.32 -1.85 -14.57
N ILE A 60 1.09 -1.32 -13.36
CA ILE A 60 0.56 -2.09 -12.22
C ILE A 60 -0.88 -2.57 -12.51
N ASP A 61 -1.71 -1.69 -13.10
CA ASP A 61 -3.09 -2.04 -13.47
C ASP A 61 -3.15 -3.13 -14.55
N ASP A 62 -2.26 -3.06 -15.54
CA ASP A 62 -2.18 -4.01 -16.64
C ASP A 62 -1.62 -5.38 -16.23
N LEU A 63 -0.58 -5.43 -15.42
CA LEU A 63 0.18 -6.63 -15.09
C LEU A 63 -0.12 -7.22 -13.70
N GLY A 64 -0.63 -6.39 -12.79
CA GLY A 64 -0.78 -6.76 -11.38
C GLY A 64 0.55 -7.11 -10.71
N VAL A 65 0.50 -7.75 -9.54
CA VAL A 65 1.70 -8.19 -8.81
C VAL A 65 2.55 -9.17 -9.62
N GLU A 66 1.92 -9.99 -10.47
CA GLU A 66 2.57 -11.02 -11.28
C GLU A 66 3.54 -10.44 -12.33
N GLY A 67 3.41 -9.15 -12.67
CA GLY A 67 4.32 -8.44 -13.59
C GLY A 67 5.69 -8.14 -13.01
N PHE A 68 5.86 -8.20 -11.70
CA PHE A 68 7.11 -7.90 -11.02
C PHE A 68 8.04 -9.11 -10.89
N SER A 69 9.31 -8.87 -10.57
CA SER A 69 10.24 -9.92 -10.18
C SER A 69 9.81 -10.59 -8.87
N ASP A 70 10.14 -11.88 -8.68
CA ASP A 70 9.75 -12.66 -7.49
C ASP A 70 10.10 -11.95 -6.17
N TRP A 71 11.26 -11.28 -6.11
CA TRP A 71 11.67 -10.52 -4.96
C TRP A 71 10.74 -9.32 -4.70
N PHE A 72 10.40 -8.57 -5.75
CA PHE A 72 9.56 -7.39 -5.61
C PHE A 72 8.09 -7.77 -5.35
N GLN A 73 7.60 -8.86 -5.94
CA GLN A 73 6.29 -9.43 -5.58
C GLN A 73 6.20 -9.72 -4.08
N THR A 74 7.21 -10.37 -3.51
CA THR A 74 7.24 -10.65 -2.06
C THR A 74 7.22 -9.34 -1.26
N TRP A 75 8.03 -8.36 -1.66
CA TRP A 75 8.06 -7.07 -0.99
C TRP A 75 6.68 -6.36 -1.04
N VAL A 76 6.01 -6.35 -2.19
CA VAL A 76 4.67 -5.76 -2.37
C VAL A 76 3.66 -6.42 -1.44
N LEU A 77 3.61 -7.75 -1.41
CA LEU A 77 2.68 -8.52 -0.59
C LEU A 77 2.92 -8.38 0.92
N ASP A 78 4.12 -7.95 1.31
CA ASP A 78 4.48 -7.74 2.72
C ASP A 78 4.38 -6.28 3.15
N ASN A 79 4.41 -5.29 2.22
CA ASN A 79 4.58 -3.88 2.58
C ASN A 79 3.61 -2.92 1.88
N ALA A 80 2.92 -3.33 0.84
CA ALA A 80 2.12 -2.44 -0.01
C ALA A 80 0.72 -3.02 -0.28
N ILE A 81 0.05 -3.43 0.81
CA ILE A 81 -1.33 -3.93 0.78
C ILE A 81 -2.22 -2.97 1.57
N ASP A 82 -3.37 -2.62 1.02
CA ASP A 82 -4.44 -1.97 1.77
C ASP A 82 -5.04 -2.98 2.75
N SER A 83 -4.79 -2.79 4.04
CA SER A 83 -5.22 -3.69 5.11
C SER A 83 -6.70 -3.60 5.43
N SER A 84 -7.43 -2.59 4.96
CA SER A 84 -8.80 -2.27 5.38
C SER A 84 -9.79 -3.42 5.20
N TRP A 85 -9.64 -4.20 4.13
CA TRP A 85 -10.46 -5.40 3.91
C TRP A 85 -10.16 -6.50 4.94
N PHE A 86 -8.88 -6.72 5.25
CA PHE A 86 -8.45 -7.72 6.23
C PHE A 86 -8.81 -7.31 7.65
N GLU A 87 -8.75 -6.02 7.98
CA GLU A 87 -9.22 -5.46 9.25
C GLU A 87 -10.73 -5.74 9.43
N SER A 88 -11.52 -5.54 8.38
CA SER A 88 -12.95 -5.86 8.42
C SER A 88 -13.22 -7.37 8.59
N ALA A 89 -12.44 -8.22 7.94
CA ALA A 89 -12.55 -9.68 8.08
C ALA A 89 -12.16 -10.15 9.49
N LEU A 90 -11.13 -9.55 10.08
CA LEU A 90 -10.71 -9.81 11.46
C LEU A 90 -11.78 -9.36 12.47
N GLU A 91 -12.42 -8.20 12.25
CA GLU A 91 -13.53 -7.73 13.07
C GLU A 91 -14.74 -8.66 13.00
N GLU A 92 -15.09 -9.17 11.82
CA GLU A 92 -16.17 -10.14 11.63
C GLU A 92 -15.88 -11.46 12.36
N GLU A 93 -14.62 -11.94 12.32
CA GLU A 93 -14.20 -13.14 13.06
C GLU A 93 -14.28 -12.92 14.59
N ALA A 94 -13.83 -11.76 15.07
CA ALA A 94 -13.92 -11.41 16.49
C ALA A 94 -15.37 -11.38 16.99
N ASP A 95 -16.27 -10.83 16.18
CA ASP A 95 -17.71 -10.78 16.46
C ASP A 95 -18.34 -12.20 16.50
N TYR A 96 -17.94 -13.03 15.53
CA TYR A 96 -18.37 -14.43 15.48
C TYR A 96 -17.91 -15.22 16.71
N LEU A 97 -16.62 -15.12 17.07
CA LEU A 97 -16.06 -15.81 18.23
C LEU A 97 -16.70 -15.35 19.54
N ALA A 98 -16.90 -14.04 19.73
CA ALA A 98 -17.58 -13.51 20.90
C ALA A 98 -18.99 -14.08 21.04
N GLY A 99 -19.75 -14.21 19.94
CA GLY A 99 -21.07 -14.80 19.90
C GLY A 99 -21.07 -16.31 20.19
N GLU A 100 -20.08 -17.06 19.65
CA GLU A 100 -19.94 -18.50 19.98
C GLU A 100 -19.60 -18.71 21.44
N PHE A 101 -18.63 -17.98 21.99
CA PHE A 101 -18.17 -18.09 23.35
C PHE A 101 -19.26 -17.73 24.39
N LEU A 102 -20.13 -16.78 24.07
CA LEU A 102 -21.29 -16.46 24.89
C LEU A 102 -22.24 -17.65 25.04
N ASN A 103 -22.38 -18.47 23.99
CA ASN A 103 -23.26 -19.63 23.98
C ASN A 103 -22.60 -20.93 24.53
N GLU A 104 -21.28 -20.94 24.68
CA GLU A 104 -20.55 -22.08 25.25
C GLU A 104 -20.61 -22.03 26.79
N SER A 105 -21.24 -23.04 27.40
CA SER A 105 -21.33 -23.15 28.88
C SER A 105 -19.96 -23.42 29.48
N ASN A 106 -19.61 -22.68 30.53
CA ASN A 106 -18.44 -22.92 31.36
C ASN A 106 -18.91 -23.15 32.83
N TRP A 107 -18.44 -24.19 33.47
CA TRP A 107 -18.87 -24.55 34.82
C TRP A 107 -18.38 -23.60 35.91
N GLU A 108 -17.30 -22.86 35.65
CA GLU A 108 -16.67 -21.92 36.61
C GLU A 108 -17.12 -20.47 36.34
N PHE A 109 -17.25 -20.07 35.07
CA PHE A 109 -17.55 -18.72 34.66
C PHE A 109 -18.92 -18.50 34.02
N GLY A 110 -19.81 -19.53 34.10
CA GLY A 110 -21.13 -19.48 33.46
C GLY A 110 -21.05 -19.67 31.94
N ASN A 111 -20.24 -18.93 31.24
CA ASN A 111 -19.96 -19.14 29.82
C ASN A 111 -18.48 -18.86 29.49
N ARG A 112 -18.05 -19.27 28.27
CA ARG A 112 -16.69 -19.16 27.82
C ARG A 112 -16.27 -17.70 27.58
N LEU A 113 -17.17 -16.82 27.14
CA LEU A 113 -16.83 -15.41 26.90
C LEU A 113 -16.38 -14.71 28.20
N VAL A 114 -17.06 -14.99 29.33
CA VAL A 114 -16.65 -14.47 30.65
C VAL A 114 -15.27 -14.98 31.04
N GLU A 115 -15.00 -16.29 30.83
CA GLU A 115 -13.68 -16.88 31.07
C GLU A 115 -12.59 -16.20 30.23
N GLU A 116 -12.83 -16.03 28.93
CA GLU A 116 -11.86 -15.38 28.02
C GLU A 116 -11.62 -13.91 28.42
N CYS A 117 -12.69 -13.16 28.75
CA CYS A 117 -12.54 -11.81 29.24
C CYS A 117 -11.75 -11.72 30.54
N TYR A 118 -11.98 -12.65 31.48
CA TYR A 118 -11.25 -12.68 32.74
C TYR A 118 -9.75 -13.06 32.55
N ASN A 119 -9.49 -14.09 31.76
CA ASN A 119 -8.12 -14.56 31.48
C ASN A 119 -7.27 -13.54 30.74
N ASN A 120 -7.90 -12.61 30.03
CA ASN A 120 -7.22 -11.56 29.28
C ASN A 120 -7.28 -10.17 29.95
N ASP A 121 -7.60 -10.12 31.26
CA ASP A 121 -7.66 -8.92 32.10
C ASP A 121 -8.66 -7.84 31.59
N LEU A 122 -9.69 -8.26 30.84
CA LEU A 122 -10.76 -7.38 30.34
C LEU A 122 -11.85 -7.13 31.39
N ILE A 123 -11.96 -8.04 32.33
CA ILE A 123 -12.77 -7.97 33.56
C ILE A 123 -11.94 -8.48 34.76
N SER A 124 -12.38 -8.16 35.96
CA SER A 124 -11.69 -8.47 37.22
C SER A 124 -12.64 -9.03 38.26
N ASP A 125 -12.14 -9.42 39.41
CA ASP A 125 -12.96 -9.92 40.55
C ASP A 125 -14.06 -8.92 40.98
N GLU A 126 -13.87 -7.63 40.74
CA GLU A 126 -14.87 -6.58 41.07
C GLU A 126 -16.09 -6.63 40.12
N ASP A 127 -15.99 -7.31 39.00
CA ASP A 127 -17.06 -7.48 38.01
C ASP A 127 -17.93 -8.71 38.28
N PHE A 128 -17.82 -9.35 39.46
CA PHE A 128 -18.62 -10.49 39.88
C PHE A 128 -19.42 -10.20 41.15
N GLU A 129 -20.53 -10.90 41.32
CA GLU A 129 -21.24 -10.88 42.60
C GLU A 129 -20.40 -11.55 43.69
N ILE A 130 -20.54 -11.11 44.94
CA ILE A 130 -19.85 -11.72 46.07
C ILE A 130 -20.70 -12.92 46.56
N GLY A 131 -20.07 -14.09 46.59
CA GLY A 131 -20.68 -15.32 47.11
C GLY A 131 -20.92 -15.32 48.64
N GLU A 132 -21.55 -16.38 49.13
CA GLU A 132 -21.87 -16.53 50.57
C GLU A 132 -20.61 -16.67 51.44
N ASP A 133 -19.48 -17.06 50.87
CA ASP A 133 -18.17 -17.20 51.52
C ASP A 133 -17.35 -15.89 51.53
N GLY A 134 -17.87 -14.86 50.87
CA GLY A 134 -17.21 -13.55 50.76
C GLY A 134 -16.20 -13.42 49.65
N GLU A 135 -16.08 -14.42 48.77
CA GLU A 135 -15.23 -14.41 47.57
C GLU A 135 -16.08 -14.13 46.31
N PRO A 136 -15.45 -13.70 45.18
CA PRO A 136 -16.14 -13.51 43.89
C PRO A 136 -16.82 -14.80 43.40
N ASP A 137 -18.08 -14.72 43.03
CA ASP A 137 -18.82 -15.82 42.40
C ASP A 137 -18.72 -15.70 40.89
N HIS A 138 -17.73 -16.36 40.29
CA HIS A 138 -17.40 -16.24 38.86
C HIS A 138 -18.53 -16.75 37.94
N GLU A 139 -19.53 -17.52 38.45
CA GLU A 139 -20.72 -17.84 37.66
C GLU A 139 -21.67 -16.62 37.50
N ARG A 140 -21.46 -15.55 38.29
CA ARG A 140 -22.35 -14.40 38.37
C ARG A 140 -21.63 -13.09 37.98
N CYS A 141 -21.18 -13.03 36.71
CA CYS A 141 -20.64 -11.80 36.14
C CYS A 141 -21.72 -10.70 36.12
N THR A 142 -21.34 -9.50 36.53
CA THR A 142 -22.23 -8.32 36.59
C THR A 142 -22.12 -7.43 35.34
N VAL A 143 -21.14 -7.66 34.49
CA VAL A 143 -20.97 -7.00 33.20
C VAL A 143 -22.01 -7.58 32.25
N ASP A 144 -22.70 -6.71 31.51
CA ASP A 144 -23.70 -7.18 30.55
C ASP A 144 -23.06 -7.82 29.32
N GLU A 145 -23.84 -8.69 28.66
CA GLU A 145 -23.36 -9.49 27.51
C GLU A 145 -22.83 -8.63 26.35
N TRP A 146 -23.43 -7.48 26.12
CA TRP A 146 -22.99 -6.58 25.05
C TRP A 146 -21.63 -5.97 25.37
N ASP A 147 -21.42 -5.48 26.59
CA ASP A 147 -20.14 -4.95 27.07
C ASP A 147 -19.03 -6.02 27.03
N LEU A 148 -19.34 -7.28 27.39
CA LEU A 148 -18.39 -8.38 27.30
C LEU A 148 -17.97 -8.66 25.87
N GLN A 149 -18.92 -8.71 24.94
CA GLN A 149 -18.66 -8.92 23.53
C GLN A 149 -17.81 -7.77 22.95
N ASP A 150 -18.14 -6.52 23.26
CA ASP A 150 -17.41 -5.34 22.80
C ASP A 150 -15.97 -5.30 23.32
N ARG A 151 -15.75 -5.60 24.60
CA ARG A 151 -14.42 -5.69 25.21
C ARG A 151 -13.57 -6.79 24.57
N TYR A 152 -14.14 -8.00 24.42
CA TYR A 152 -13.45 -9.12 23.80
C TYR A 152 -13.07 -8.81 22.35
N LYS A 153 -14.02 -8.30 21.57
CA LYS A 153 -13.81 -7.91 20.16
C LYS A 153 -12.69 -6.88 20.02
N THR A 154 -12.76 -5.80 20.78
CA THR A 154 -11.74 -4.75 20.76
C THR A 154 -10.37 -5.33 21.10
N TRP A 155 -10.27 -6.11 22.17
CA TRP A 155 -9.02 -6.74 22.56
C TRP A 155 -8.49 -7.70 21.47
N TYR A 156 -9.33 -8.56 20.92
CA TYR A 156 -8.93 -9.54 19.90
C TYR A 156 -8.34 -8.86 18.67
N VAL A 157 -8.99 -7.83 18.16
CA VAL A 157 -8.52 -7.06 17.01
C VAL A 157 -7.21 -6.33 17.32
N GLU A 158 -7.03 -5.80 18.53
CA GLU A 158 -5.80 -5.11 18.94
C GLU A 158 -4.57 -6.03 19.10
N GLN A 159 -4.78 -7.35 19.30
CA GLN A 159 -3.68 -8.31 19.45
C GLN A 159 -3.11 -8.80 18.13
N GLU A 160 -3.84 -8.68 17.03
CA GLU A 160 -3.52 -9.30 15.75
C GLU A 160 -3.17 -8.26 14.68
N ASP A 161 -2.19 -8.55 13.85
CA ASP A 161 -2.04 -7.90 12.56
C ASP A 161 -3.00 -8.58 11.57
N ALA A 162 -3.95 -7.83 11.02
CA ALA A 162 -5.03 -8.38 10.22
C ALA A 162 -4.56 -9.12 8.96
N VAL A 163 -3.50 -8.64 8.32
CA VAL A 163 -2.90 -9.26 7.12
C VAL A 163 -2.21 -10.57 7.50
N GLU A 164 -1.39 -10.55 8.56
CA GLU A 164 -0.70 -11.75 9.04
C GLU A 164 -1.69 -12.77 9.62
N TRP A 165 -2.71 -12.32 10.33
CA TRP A 165 -3.81 -13.17 10.79
C TRP A 165 -4.48 -13.90 9.63
N TYR A 166 -4.79 -13.20 8.53
CA TYR A 166 -5.41 -13.80 7.37
C TYR A 166 -4.50 -14.85 6.72
N LYS A 167 -3.22 -14.51 6.48
CA LYS A 167 -2.22 -15.44 5.93
C LYS A 167 -2.08 -16.70 6.78
N MET A 168 -2.06 -16.57 8.11
CA MET A 168 -1.93 -17.70 9.04
C MET A 168 -3.15 -18.63 9.03
N ASN A 169 -4.36 -18.09 8.87
CA ASN A 169 -5.60 -18.87 8.95
C ASN A 169 -6.04 -19.46 7.61
N PHE A 170 -5.77 -18.77 6.49
CA PHE A 170 -6.24 -19.16 5.16
C PHE A 170 -5.11 -19.53 4.18
N GLY A 171 -3.87 -19.11 4.46
CA GLY A 171 -2.70 -19.42 3.65
C GLY A 171 -2.39 -18.39 2.57
N ASP A 172 -1.17 -18.47 2.03
CA ASP A 172 -0.64 -17.49 1.06
C ASP A 172 -1.38 -17.49 -0.28
N GLU A 173 -1.93 -18.63 -0.70
CA GLU A 173 -2.67 -18.74 -1.97
C GLU A 173 -3.99 -17.98 -1.88
N ASP A 174 -4.78 -18.25 -0.85
CA ASP A 174 -6.05 -17.57 -0.60
C ASP A 174 -5.84 -16.06 -0.37
N PHE A 175 -4.76 -15.68 0.33
CA PHE A 175 -4.38 -14.28 0.52
C PHE A 175 -4.14 -13.57 -0.81
N ARG A 176 -3.35 -14.16 -1.72
CA ARG A 176 -3.09 -13.59 -3.05
C ARG A 176 -4.35 -13.46 -3.90
N ASP A 177 -5.23 -14.44 -3.82
CA ASP A 177 -6.51 -14.43 -4.54
C ASP A 177 -7.40 -13.28 -4.04
N VAL A 178 -7.48 -13.07 -2.73
CA VAL A 178 -8.22 -11.95 -2.13
C VAL A 178 -7.63 -10.59 -2.50
N VAL A 179 -6.30 -10.44 -2.42
CA VAL A 179 -5.62 -9.19 -2.85
C VAL A 179 -5.98 -8.84 -4.28
N LYS A 180 -5.99 -9.82 -5.18
CA LYS A 180 -6.32 -9.64 -6.59
C LYS A 180 -7.81 -9.37 -6.81
N GLU A 181 -8.70 -10.15 -6.17
CA GLU A 181 -10.15 -10.05 -6.34
C GLU A 181 -10.68 -8.69 -5.87
N HIS A 182 -10.14 -8.18 -4.78
CA HIS A 182 -10.58 -6.93 -4.16
C HIS A 182 -9.71 -5.72 -4.51
N ASN A 183 -8.67 -5.91 -5.36
CA ASN A 183 -7.75 -4.85 -5.80
C ASN A 183 -7.11 -4.11 -4.60
N LEU A 184 -6.51 -4.87 -3.69
CA LEU A 184 -5.99 -4.35 -2.41
C LEU A 184 -4.52 -3.89 -2.48
N LEU A 185 -3.98 -3.60 -3.66
CA LEU A 185 -2.64 -3.06 -3.79
C LEU A 185 -2.60 -1.58 -3.39
N ASP A 186 -1.69 -1.22 -2.52
CA ASP A 186 -1.33 0.18 -2.28
C ASP A 186 -0.39 0.66 -3.38
N VAL A 187 -1.00 1.11 -4.48
CA VAL A 187 -0.32 1.51 -5.71
C VAL A 187 0.63 2.69 -5.45
N ASP A 188 0.25 3.64 -4.61
CA ASP A 188 1.12 4.78 -4.27
C ASP A 188 2.41 4.31 -3.60
N THR A 189 2.33 3.40 -2.64
CA THR A 189 3.50 2.81 -1.97
C THR A 189 4.37 2.02 -2.94
N ILE A 190 3.77 1.27 -3.89
CA ILE A 190 4.51 0.51 -4.92
C ILE A 190 5.28 1.46 -5.83
N VAL A 191 4.63 2.50 -6.34
CA VAL A 191 5.23 3.49 -7.25
C VAL A 191 6.41 4.22 -6.57
N GLU A 192 6.25 4.64 -5.33
CA GLU A 192 7.34 5.25 -4.55
C GLU A 192 8.53 4.30 -4.38
N GLN A 193 8.28 3.01 -4.14
CA GLN A 193 9.36 2.03 -4.01
C GLN A 193 10.08 1.77 -5.34
N ILE A 194 9.37 1.73 -6.47
CA ILE A 194 9.96 1.63 -7.80
C ILE A 194 10.86 2.84 -8.05
N LYS A 195 10.36 4.05 -7.76
CA LYS A 195 11.12 5.30 -7.89
C LYS A 195 12.41 5.28 -7.08
N MET A 196 12.36 4.77 -5.83
CA MET A 196 13.54 4.67 -4.98
C MET A 196 14.59 3.67 -5.50
N ASN A 197 14.14 2.55 -6.10
CA ASN A 197 15.02 1.49 -6.56
C ASN A 197 15.65 1.79 -7.93
N ASP A 198 14.84 2.22 -8.89
CA ASP A 198 15.20 2.29 -10.30
C ASP A 198 15.26 3.72 -10.84
N GLY A 199 14.72 4.69 -10.09
CA GLY A 199 14.57 6.07 -10.54
C GLY A 199 13.55 6.21 -11.67
N ARG A 200 13.35 7.44 -12.16
CA ARG A 200 12.39 7.72 -13.24
C ARG A 200 12.89 7.29 -14.63
N GLY A 201 14.23 7.17 -14.80
CA GLY A 201 14.85 6.85 -16.08
C GLY A 201 14.36 5.53 -16.66
N GLY A 202 14.20 4.51 -15.81
CA GLY A 202 13.72 3.18 -16.23
C GLY A 202 12.35 3.21 -16.91
N ALA A 203 11.44 4.03 -16.40
CA ALA A 203 10.07 4.15 -16.90
C ALA A 203 9.93 5.16 -18.06
N LEU A 204 10.70 6.26 -18.06
CA LEU A 204 10.49 7.38 -18.97
C LEU A 204 11.48 7.41 -20.14
N ALA A 205 12.66 6.80 -20.02
CA ALA A 205 13.68 6.73 -21.06
C ALA A 205 13.73 5.35 -21.70
N TYR A 206 12.75 5.03 -22.55
CA TYR A 206 12.61 3.70 -23.16
C TYR A 206 13.82 3.24 -24.00
N TYR A 207 14.66 4.18 -24.45
CA TYR A 207 15.84 3.87 -25.28
C TYR A 207 17.04 3.40 -24.46
N ASP A 208 17.37 4.08 -23.37
CA ASP A 208 18.61 3.86 -22.63
C ASP A 208 18.44 3.77 -21.11
N GLY A 209 17.23 4.03 -20.60
CA GLY A 209 16.92 4.00 -19.17
C GLY A 209 17.56 5.14 -18.39
N VAL A 210 18.04 6.20 -19.05
CA VAL A 210 18.82 7.28 -18.40
C VAL A 210 17.99 8.55 -18.25
N GLU A 211 17.89 9.06 -17.04
CA GLU A 211 17.43 10.41 -16.76
C GLU A 211 18.60 11.39 -16.96
N ASN A 212 18.42 12.33 -17.86
CA ASN A 212 19.36 13.42 -18.09
C ASN A 212 18.75 14.72 -17.56
N GLU A 213 19.59 15.65 -17.13
CA GLU A 213 19.15 16.91 -16.58
C GLU A 213 19.92 18.10 -17.17
N THR A 214 19.26 19.25 -17.25
CA THR A 214 19.88 20.53 -17.60
C THR A 214 19.19 21.68 -16.88
N GLU A 215 19.95 22.72 -16.52
CA GLU A 215 19.38 23.93 -15.96
C GLU A 215 19.25 24.98 -17.09
N TYR A 216 18.04 25.49 -17.30
CA TYR A 216 17.78 26.56 -18.25
C TYR A 216 16.97 27.69 -17.59
N ASN A 217 17.44 28.91 -17.62
CA ASN A 217 16.84 30.09 -16.99
C ASN A 217 16.57 29.98 -15.48
N GLY A 218 17.33 29.12 -14.77
CA GLY A 218 17.17 28.90 -13.32
C GLY A 218 16.14 27.85 -12.96
N GLU A 219 15.65 27.11 -13.95
CA GLU A 219 14.75 25.97 -13.77
C GLU A 219 15.41 24.70 -14.27
N TRP A 220 15.19 23.58 -13.58
CA TRP A 220 15.70 22.27 -13.97
C TRP A 220 14.72 21.55 -14.89
N TYR A 221 15.26 20.99 -15.98
CA TYR A 221 14.54 20.16 -16.93
C TYR A 221 15.16 18.77 -17.01
N TYR A 222 14.31 17.78 -17.03
CA TYR A 222 14.64 16.36 -17.11
C TYR A 222 14.34 15.85 -18.51
N ILE A 223 15.35 15.20 -19.13
CA ILE A 223 15.34 14.82 -20.53
C ILE A 223 15.48 13.32 -20.64
N TYR A 224 14.51 12.70 -21.26
CA TYR A 224 14.42 11.26 -21.46
C TYR A 224 14.43 10.94 -22.94
N ARG A 225 15.33 10.04 -23.36
CA ARG A 225 15.32 9.55 -24.72
C ARG A 225 14.35 8.39 -24.87
N THR A 226 13.34 8.52 -25.76
CA THR A 226 12.25 7.56 -25.88
C THR A 226 12.42 6.60 -27.06
N ASN A 227 13.33 6.86 -28.02
CA ASN A 227 13.69 5.95 -29.11
C ASN A 227 15.18 6.01 -29.52
#